data_1695710c9845c921a3e40c833c5e18bb
#
_entry.id   1695710c9845c921a3e40c833c5e18bb
#
_cell.length_a   1.000
_cell.length_b   1.000
_cell.length_c   1.000
_cell.angle_alpha   90.00
_cell.angle_beta   90.00
_cell.angle_gamma   90.00
#
_symmetry.space_group_name_H-M   'P 1'
#
loop_
_entity.id
_entity.type
_entity.pdbx_description
1 polymer ?
#
loop_
_entity_poly.entity_id
_entity_poly.type
_entity_poly.pdbx_seq_one_letter_code
_entity_poly.pdbx_strand_id
1 'polypeptide(L)'
;MKIALAGNPNAGKTTLFNVLTGSNQFVGNWPGVTVEKKSGKLKTNYKGSSDSTTSEDVEIMDLPGIYSLSPYTLEEVVSRNYLVKERPDVILNIVDGTNLERNLYLTTQLAELGIPMVIAVNMADVVKKNGDKIHIQQMAKALGCPVFEISALKNKGCMEAALAAVQAGAAKKLMKYQHRFASEVEHALAHIEEAVVHALPEEKQLWYSVKLFERDSKVVEQLKEAEEIEVSSETLNHIEKDILECEKEMDDDAESIITAERYKYIESIIKSCVTKSGNGGKLNASDKIDRILTNRLFALPIFAAIMWVVYYISMVTVGVAATDWANDGLFGDGFHLFGIGTGAFEEAVEEFGDSPAIVEASENGEFTYVVQDEETLEVSKPIEFTEKDVAIANELIEKYGEEGPSPQDYGIWVPGVPALIEPVLDDAGCADWLKGLILDGIVAGVGAVLGFVPQMLVLFLLLAFLEASGYMARVAFIMDRVFRRFGLSGKSFIPMLVGTGCGIPGIMASRTIENERDRKMTVM
;
A
#
# COMPACT_ATOMS: atom_id res chain seq x y z
N MET A 1 -19.74 28.46 10.65
CA MET A 1 -19.44 28.03 9.27
C MET A 1 -18.42 26.90 9.31
N LYS A 2 -18.68 25.80 8.58
CA LYS A 2 -17.77 24.63 8.51
C LYS A 2 -17.08 24.56 7.14
N ILE A 3 -15.75 24.57 7.11
CA ILE A 3 -14.93 24.37 5.92
C ILE A 3 -14.37 22.96 5.97
N ALA A 4 -14.63 22.14 4.96
CA ALA A 4 -13.96 20.85 4.80
C ALA A 4 -12.66 21.02 4.01
N LEU A 5 -11.54 20.66 4.60
CA LEU A 5 -10.27 20.62 3.88
C LEU A 5 -10.09 19.22 3.27
N ALA A 6 -10.21 19.12 1.95
CA ALA A 6 -10.12 17.90 1.19
C ALA A 6 -8.89 17.89 0.27
N GLY A 7 -8.38 16.72 -0.08
CA GLY A 7 -7.27 16.59 -1.03
C GLY A 7 -6.60 15.24 -0.95
N ASN A 8 -5.79 14.94 -1.95
CA ASN A 8 -5.05 13.69 -2.03
C ASN A 8 -4.00 13.56 -0.91
N PRO A 9 -3.61 12.33 -0.55
CA PRO A 9 -2.43 12.11 0.28
C PRO A 9 -1.21 12.83 -0.31
N ASN A 10 -0.41 13.43 0.57
CA ASN A 10 0.80 14.18 0.23
C ASN A 10 0.61 15.48 -0.58
N ALA A 11 -0.61 15.92 -0.86
CA ALA A 11 -0.87 17.24 -1.48
C ALA A 11 -0.50 18.43 -0.58
N GLY A 12 -0.14 18.20 0.69
CA GLY A 12 0.22 19.23 1.66
C GLY A 12 -0.95 19.70 2.53
N LYS A 13 -1.99 18.88 2.66
CA LYS A 13 -3.22 19.17 3.40
C LYS A 13 -2.96 19.50 4.87
N THR A 14 -2.26 18.66 5.61
CA THR A 14 -1.91 18.88 7.02
C THR A 14 -1.04 20.12 7.21
N THR A 15 -0.14 20.41 6.25
CA THR A 15 0.66 21.65 6.28
C THR A 15 -0.23 22.88 6.15
N LEU A 16 -1.18 22.87 5.19
CA LEU A 16 -2.14 23.95 5.02
C LEU A 16 -3.03 24.11 6.25
N PHE A 17 -3.55 23.02 6.80
CA PHE A 17 -4.34 23.03 8.03
C PHE A 17 -3.62 23.69 9.19
N ASN A 18 -2.35 23.33 9.43
CA ASN A 18 -1.53 23.92 10.49
C ASN A 18 -1.25 25.42 10.26
N VAL A 19 -1.07 25.82 8.99
CA VAL A 19 -0.91 27.25 8.64
C VAL A 19 -2.17 28.05 8.96
N LEU A 20 -3.34 27.51 8.66
CA LEU A 20 -4.62 28.19 8.81
C LEU A 20 -5.14 28.21 10.25
N THR A 21 -4.93 27.13 11.02
CA THR A 21 -5.47 26.98 12.39
C THR A 21 -4.46 27.32 13.50
N GLY A 22 -3.16 27.11 13.26
CA GLY A 22 -2.11 27.32 14.25
C GLY A 22 -2.21 26.36 15.43
N SER A 23 -2.20 26.90 16.66
CA SER A 23 -2.31 26.10 17.90
C SER A 23 -3.75 25.75 18.29
N ASN A 24 -4.75 26.30 17.60
CA ASN A 24 -6.16 26.11 17.92
C ASN A 24 -6.73 24.87 17.23
N GLN A 25 -6.22 23.71 17.62
CA GLN A 25 -6.59 22.44 17.03
C GLN A 25 -7.19 21.50 18.07
N PHE A 26 -8.20 20.76 17.65
CA PHE A 26 -8.76 19.64 18.38
C PHE A 26 -8.44 18.35 17.63
N VAL A 27 -7.89 17.37 18.34
CA VAL A 27 -7.55 16.05 17.81
C VAL A 27 -8.34 15.00 18.56
N GLY A 28 -8.99 14.11 17.84
CA GLY A 28 -9.76 12.99 18.37
C GLY A 28 -9.89 11.90 17.31
N ASN A 29 -10.80 10.97 17.48
CA ASN A 29 -11.12 9.97 16.46
C ASN A 29 -12.51 10.22 15.89
N TRP A 30 -12.71 9.80 14.64
CA TRP A 30 -14.04 9.78 14.07
C TRP A 30 -14.91 8.74 14.79
N PRO A 31 -16.22 9.00 15.01
CA PRO A 31 -17.10 8.08 15.71
C PRO A 31 -17.10 6.67 15.08
N GLY A 32 -16.84 5.65 15.90
CA GLY A 32 -16.91 4.24 15.49
C GLY A 32 -15.74 3.70 14.68
N VAL A 33 -14.69 4.50 14.45
CA VAL A 33 -13.49 4.10 13.68
C VAL A 33 -12.21 4.62 14.34
N THR A 34 -11.07 3.99 14.00
CA THR A 34 -9.73 4.39 14.51
C THR A 34 -9.08 5.51 13.69
N VAL A 35 -9.83 6.15 12.79
CA VAL A 35 -9.33 7.24 11.93
C VAL A 35 -9.28 8.54 12.72
N GLU A 36 -8.15 9.24 12.63
CA GLU A 36 -7.92 10.51 13.33
C GLU A 36 -8.82 11.63 12.77
N LYS A 37 -9.49 12.37 13.65
CA LYS A 37 -10.29 13.56 13.35
C LYS A 37 -9.54 14.78 13.84
N LYS A 38 -9.28 15.74 12.93
CA LYS A 38 -8.68 17.03 13.25
C LYS A 38 -9.62 18.15 12.87
N SER A 39 -9.92 19.01 13.82
CA SER A 39 -10.61 20.27 13.55
C SER A 39 -9.91 21.44 14.21
N GLY A 40 -10.14 22.64 13.70
CA GLY A 40 -9.53 23.84 14.26
C GLY A 40 -10.22 25.11 13.80
N LYS A 41 -10.10 26.17 14.57
CA LYS A 41 -10.64 27.49 14.22
C LYS A 41 -9.67 28.23 13.31
N LEU A 42 -10.21 28.92 12.30
CA LEU A 42 -9.41 29.78 11.41
C LEU A 42 -8.78 30.92 12.23
N LYS A 43 -7.50 31.23 11.99
CA LYS A 43 -6.76 32.33 12.66
C LYS A 43 -7.41 33.70 12.37
N THR A 44 -7.57 34.52 13.40
CA THR A 44 -8.27 35.80 13.38
C THR A 44 -7.44 37.01 12.93
N ASN A 45 -6.18 36.88 12.60
CA ASN A 45 -5.28 37.99 12.30
C ASN A 45 -5.42 38.58 10.88
N TYR A 46 -6.66 38.83 10.43
CA TYR A 46 -6.87 39.60 9.22
C TYR A 46 -7.49 40.99 9.51
N LYS A 47 -6.64 42.02 9.53
CA LYS A 47 -7.06 43.42 9.51
C LYS A 47 -7.46 43.80 8.09
N GLY A 48 -8.72 43.78 7.75
CA GLY A 48 -9.09 44.26 6.40
C GLY A 48 -10.51 44.08 5.90
N SER A 49 -11.49 43.60 6.68
CA SER A 49 -12.88 43.72 6.26
C SER A 49 -13.72 44.33 7.36
N SER A 50 -14.40 45.44 7.00
CA SER A 50 -15.37 46.14 7.83
C SER A 50 -16.74 45.47 7.88
N ASP A 51 -16.85 44.20 7.49
CA ASP A 51 -18.09 43.42 7.55
C ASP A 51 -18.02 42.34 8.61
N SER A 52 -19.03 42.35 9.45
CA SER A 52 -19.19 41.73 10.77
C SER A 52 -19.40 40.21 10.77
N THR A 53 -18.72 39.45 9.91
CA THR A 53 -18.63 38.01 10.09
C THR A 53 -17.32 37.75 10.85
N THR A 54 -17.42 37.65 12.15
CA THR A 54 -16.28 37.41 13.06
C THR A 54 -15.70 36.04 12.72
N SER A 55 -14.39 35.98 12.43
CA SER A 55 -13.60 34.78 12.17
C SER A 55 -13.61 33.77 13.33
N GLU A 56 -14.22 34.11 14.46
CA GLU A 56 -14.39 33.21 15.63
C GLU A 56 -15.33 32.03 15.36
N ASP A 57 -16.18 32.08 14.33
CA ASP A 57 -17.19 31.07 14.03
C ASP A 57 -16.84 30.18 12.82
N VAL A 58 -15.62 30.26 12.28
CA VAL A 58 -15.19 29.43 11.15
C VAL A 58 -14.38 28.24 11.64
N GLU A 59 -14.95 27.06 11.55
CA GLU A 59 -14.30 25.79 11.85
C GLU A 59 -13.77 25.14 10.57
N ILE A 60 -12.50 24.73 10.58
CA ILE A 60 -11.89 23.94 9.51
C ILE A 60 -11.78 22.50 9.97
N MET A 61 -12.34 21.58 9.19
CA MET A 61 -12.26 20.15 9.41
C MET A 61 -11.23 19.56 8.45
N ASP A 62 -10.14 18.97 8.97
CA ASP A 62 -9.14 18.26 8.18
C ASP A 62 -9.65 16.85 7.89
N LEU A 63 -10.05 16.59 6.64
CA LEU A 63 -10.47 15.26 6.23
C LEU A 63 -9.25 14.37 5.99
N PRO A 64 -9.35 13.05 6.18
CA PRO A 64 -8.32 12.12 5.74
C PRO A 64 -7.94 12.34 4.28
N GLY A 65 -6.68 12.05 3.92
CA GLY A 65 -6.22 12.14 2.54
C GLY A 65 -6.81 11.01 1.72
N ILE A 66 -7.52 11.34 0.65
CA ILE A 66 -8.22 10.36 -0.19
C ILE A 66 -7.89 10.58 -1.66
N TYR A 67 -7.98 9.52 -2.45
CA TYR A 67 -7.83 9.60 -3.90
C TYR A 67 -9.16 9.62 -4.64
N SER A 68 -10.20 9.09 -4.03
CA SER A 68 -11.54 8.97 -4.60
C SER A 68 -12.62 9.01 -3.51
N LEU A 69 -13.84 9.36 -3.89
CA LEU A 69 -15.05 9.21 -3.08
C LEU A 69 -15.73 7.84 -3.25
N SER A 70 -15.17 6.96 -4.10
CA SER A 70 -15.53 5.53 -4.13
C SER A 70 -14.68 4.83 -3.07
N PRO A 71 -15.23 4.46 -1.90
CA PRO A 71 -14.44 4.13 -0.73
C PRO A 71 -13.82 2.73 -0.84
N TYR A 72 -12.50 2.68 -0.73
CA TYR A 72 -11.70 1.46 -0.59
C TYR A 72 -11.07 1.34 0.80
N THR A 73 -10.87 2.46 1.47
CA THR A 73 -10.26 2.53 2.80
C THR A 73 -11.23 3.13 3.81
N LEU A 74 -10.97 2.89 5.11
CA LEU A 74 -11.77 3.50 6.18
C LEU A 74 -11.71 5.03 6.13
N GLU A 75 -10.57 5.59 5.74
CA GLU A 75 -10.36 7.03 5.55
C GLU A 75 -11.27 7.59 4.46
N GLU A 76 -11.42 6.87 3.34
CA GLU A 76 -12.30 7.28 2.24
C GLU A 76 -13.77 7.18 2.63
N VAL A 77 -14.16 6.14 3.40
CA VAL A 77 -15.51 6.01 3.95
C VAL A 77 -15.85 7.19 4.87
N VAL A 78 -14.93 7.54 5.77
CA VAL A 78 -15.10 8.67 6.70
C VAL A 78 -15.27 9.99 5.95
N SER A 79 -14.37 10.27 5.01
CA SER A 79 -14.38 11.50 4.21
C SER A 79 -15.68 11.62 3.39
N ARG A 80 -16.09 10.53 2.72
CA ARG A 80 -17.34 10.48 1.96
C ARG A 80 -18.55 10.73 2.85
N ASN A 81 -18.65 10.01 3.98
CA ASN A 81 -19.78 10.16 4.90
C ASN A 81 -19.90 11.60 5.43
N TYR A 82 -18.77 12.23 5.77
CA TYR A 82 -18.75 13.62 6.20
C TYR A 82 -19.26 14.56 5.09
N LEU A 83 -18.75 14.42 3.88
CA LEU A 83 -19.12 15.29 2.76
C LEU A 83 -20.59 15.11 2.33
N VAL A 84 -21.08 13.86 2.32
CA VAL A 84 -22.43 13.54 1.83
C VAL A 84 -23.49 13.76 2.91
N LYS A 85 -23.25 13.28 4.15
CA LYS A 85 -24.25 13.33 5.25
C LYS A 85 -24.23 14.65 6.01
N GLU A 86 -23.03 15.12 6.44
CA GLU A 86 -22.92 16.35 7.24
C GLU A 86 -22.91 17.62 6.37
N ARG A 87 -22.57 17.51 5.09
CA ARG A 87 -22.54 18.60 4.10
C ARG A 87 -21.97 19.90 4.66
N PRO A 88 -20.65 20.09 4.66
CA PRO A 88 -20.00 21.33 5.07
C PRO A 88 -20.47 22.51 4.22
N ASP A 89 -20.37 23.73 4.74
CA ASP A 89 -20.79 24.94 4.01
C ASP A 89 -19.94 25.20 2.75
N VAL A 90 -18.66 24.74 2.77
CA VAL A 90 -17.73 24.88 1.65
C VAL A 90 -16.61 23.84 1.73
N ILE A 91 -16.09 23.43 0.58
CA ILE A 91 -14.90 22.57 0.44
C ILE A 91 -13.72 23.43 0.02
N LEU A 92 -12.63 23.37 0.79
CA LEU A 92 -11.32 23.86 0.38
C LEU A 92 -10.50 22.66 -0.10
N ASN A 93 -10.44 22.48 -1.42
CA ASN A 93 -9.75 21.35 -2.03
C ASN A 93 -8.30 21.71 -2.33
N ILE A 94 -7.34 20.99 -1.71
CA ILE A 94 -5.92 21.17 -1.97
C ILE A 94 -5.46 20.19 -3.04
N VAL A 95 -4.80 20.72 -4.06
CA VAL A 95 -4.35 20.00 -5.26
C VAL A 95 -2.84 20.18 -5.39
N ASP A 96 -2.11 19.09 -5.60
CA ASP A 96 -0.68 19.13 -5.90
C ASP A 96 -0.45 19.61 -7.33
N GLY A 97 0.14 20.81 -7.48
CA GLY A 97 0.44 21.41 -8.77
C GLY A 97 1.49 20.66 -9.59
N THR A 98 2.28 19.79 -8.96
CA THR A 98 3.28 18.96 -9.67
C THR A 98 2.67 17.71 -10.28
N ASN A 99 1.48 17.29 -9.80
CA ASN A 99 0.77 16.10 -10.26
C ASN A 99 -0.74 16.36 -10.41
N LEU A 100 -1.09 17.32 -11.27
CA LEU A 100 -2.46 17.78 -11.44
C LEU A 100 -3.41 16.69 -11.90
N GLU A 101 -3.02 15.84 -12.84
CA GLU A 101 -3.87 14.81 -13.41
C GLU A 101 -4.48 13.90 -12.35
N ARG A 102 -3.64 13.38 -11.47
CA ARG A 102 -4.07 12.50 -10.37
C ARG A 102 -4.93 13.24 -9.34
N ASN A 103 -4.60 14.49 -9.05
CA ASN A 103 -5.29 15.26 -8.01
C ASN A 103 -6.64 15.80 -8.50
N LEU A 104 -6.77 16.14 -9.78
CA LEU A 104 -8.02 16.61 -10.36
C LEU A 104 -9.09 15.50 -10.42
N TYR A 105 -8.74 14.23 -10.35
CA TYR A 105 -9.70 13.15 -10.29
C TYR A 105 -10.61 13.25 -9.05
N LEU A 106 -10.04 13.47 -7.88
CA LEU A 106 -10.82 13.76 -6.67
C LEU A 106 -11.60 15.07 -6.82
N THR A 107 -11.01 16.08 -7.45
CA THR A 107 -11.65 17.38 -7.66
C THR A 107 -12.95 17.26 -8.48
N THR A 108 -12.98 16.41 -9.52
CA THR A 108 -14.19 16.18 -10.31
C THR A 108 -15.29 15.55 -9.47
N GLN A 109 -14.97 14.58 -8.64
CA GLN A 109 -15.93 13.94 -7.75
C GLN A 109 -16.47 14.87 -6.64
N LEU A 110 -15.59 15.76 -6.11
CA LEU A 110 -16.02 16.78 -5.15
C LEU A 110 -16.97 17.80 -5.79
N ALA A 111 -16.75 18.12 -7.07
CA ALA A 111 -17.63 19.02 -7.83
C ALA A 111 -19.02 18.42 -8.07
N GLU A 112 -19.12 17.10 -8.23
CA GLU A 112 -20.41 16.38 -8.39
C GLU A 112 -21.31 16.50 -7.15
N LEU A 113 -20.74 16.76 -5.95
CA LEU A 113 -21.50 16.93 -4.71
C LEU A 113 -22.32 18.25 -4.67
N GLY A 114 -22.08 19.19 -5.58
CA GLY A 114 -22.75 20.48 -5.63
C GLY A 114 -22.42 21.43 -4.47
N ILE A 115 -21.52 21.07 -3.55
CA ILE A 115 -21.09 21.91 -2.44
C ILE A 115 -20.19 23.03 -2.96
N PRO A 116 -20.33 24.29 -2.49
CA PRO A 116 -19.40 25.36 -2.84
C PRO A 116 -17.96 24.92 -2.65
N MET A 117 -17.10 25.15 -3.64
CA MET A 117 -15.72 24.68 -3.60
C MET A 117 -14.73 25.78 -4.00
N VAL A 118 -13.58 25.80 -3.34
CA VAL A 118 -12.40 26.58 -3.69
C VAL A 118 -11.22 25.64 -3.84
N ILE A 119 -10.42 25.83 -4.87
CA ILE A 119 -9.25 24.99 -5.14
C ILE A 119 -7.98 25.75 -4.80
N ALA A 120 -7.13 25.11 -4.00
CA ALA A 120 -5.80 25.60 -3.64
C ALA A 120 -4.74 24.73 -4.32
N VAL A 121 -4.14 25.22 -5.42
CA VAL A 121 -3.05 24.55 -6.13
C VAL A 121 -1.75 24.79 -5.37
N ASN A 122 -1.30 23.76 -4.67
CA ASN A 122 -0.12 23.80 -3.82
C ASN A 122 1.16 23.45 -4.59
N MET A 123 2.31 23.62 -3.94
CA MET A 123 3.65 23.39 -4.51
C MET A 123 3.99 24.31 -5.68
N ALA A 124 3.40 25.49 -5.71
CA ALA A 124 3.64 26.51 -6.73
C ALA A 124 5.12 26.88 -6.90
N ASP A 125 5.89 26.82 -5.86
CA ASP A 125 7.34 27.05 -5.88
C ASP A 125 8.09 25.94 -6.60
N VAL A 126 7.64 24.69 -6.48
CA VAL A 126 8.20 23.53 -7.20
C VAL A 126 7.83 23.60 -8.69
N VAL A 127 6.57 23.89 -9.00
CA VAL A 127 6.08 24.07 -10.37
C VAL A 127 6.91 25.16 -11.10
N LYS A 128 7.11 26.30 -10.46
CA LYS A 128 7.94 27.39 -10.99
C LYS A 128 9.41 27.01 -11.16
N LYS A 129 9.96 26.23 -10.21
CA LYS A 129 11.34 25.73 -10.30
C LYS A 129 11.54 24.77 -11.47
N ASN A 130 10.51 23.99 -11.79
CA ASN A 130 10.51 23.09 -12.96
C ASN A 130 10.34 23.86 -14.29
N GLY A 131 10.02 25.14 -14.23
CA GLY A 131 9.76 25.99 -15.40
C GLY A 131 8.35 25.85 -15.97
N ASP A 132 7.48 25.08 -15.33
CA ASP A 132 6.10 24.90 -15.76
C ASP A 132 5.24 26.07 -15.32
N LYS A 133 4.17 26.32 -16.07
CA LYS A 133 3.23 27.42 -15.79
C LYS A 133 1.80 26.88 -15.78
N ILE A 134 1.10 27.12 -14.68
CA ILE A 134 -0.32 26.80 -14.54
C ILE A 134 -1.11 28.10 -14.72
N HIS A 135 -2.04 28.11 -15.67
CA HIS A 135 -2.90 29.25 -15.95
C HIS A 135 -4.14 29.20 -15.03
N ILE A 136 -4.00 29.74 -13.82
CA ILE A 136 -5.01 29.68 -12.74
C ILE A 136 -6.39 30.19 -13.19
N GLN A 137 -6.45 31.30 -13.94
CA GLN A 137 -7.74 31.87 -14.42
C GLN A 137 -8.43 30.95 -15.43
N GLN A 138 -7.68 30.29 -16.29
CA GLN A 138 -8.23 29.33 -17.26
C GLN A 138 -8.74 28.10 -16.53
N MET A 139 -7.98 27.63 -15.53
CA MET A 139 -8.38 26.50 -14.68
C MET A 139 -9.65 26.82 -13.86
N ALA A 140 -9.75 28.02 -13.29
CA ALA A 140 -10.95 28.48 -12.59
C ALA A 140 -12.19 28.51 -13.50
N LYS A 141 -12.02 28.94 -14.76
CA LYS A 141 -13.09 28.93 -15.76
C LYS A 141 -13.48 27.52 -16.17
N ALA A 142 -12.50 26.63 -16.36
CA ALA A 142 -12.76 25.25 -16.77
C ALA A 142 -13.43 24.43 -15.66
N LEU A 143 -13.05 24.66 -14.39
CA LEU A 143 -13.61 23.96 -13.24
C LEU A 143 -14.86 24.64 -12.65
N GLY A 144 -15.17 25.88 -13.04
CA GLY A 144 -16.34 26.61 -12.56
C GLY A 144 -16.27 27.12 -11.12
N CYS A 145 -15.08 27.13 -10.50
CA CYS A 145 -14.88 27.57 -9.13
C CYS A 145 -13.59 28.40 -8.98
N PRO A 146 -13.45 29.19 -7.89
CA PRO A 146 -12.23 29.95 -7.64
C PRO A 146 -11.02 29.02 -7.43
N VAL A 147 -9.90 29.35 -8.07
CA VAL A 147 -8.63 28.61 -7.96
C VAL A 147 -7.53 29.57 -7.50
N PHE A 148 -6.73 29.17 -6.54
CA PHE A 148 -5.62 29.92 -5.99
C PHE A 148 -4.32 29.14 -6.08
N GLU A 149 -3.24 29.85 -6.45
CA GLU A 149 -1.89 29.30 -6.40
C GLU A 149 -1.33 29.51 -4.99
N ILE A 150 -0.94 28.41 -4.32
CA ILE A 150 -0.40 28.47 -2.96
C ILE A 150 0.94 27.75 -2.82
N SER A 151 1.67 28.09 -1.76
CA SER A 151 2.75 27.27 -1.22
C SER A 151 2.54 27.15 0.28
N ALA A 152 1.97 26.04 0.72
CA ALA A 152 1.68 25.78 2.13
C ALA A 152 2.96 25.80 2.97
N LEU A 153 4.07 25.26 2.45
CA LEU A 153 5.37 25.26 3.12
C LEU A 153 5.93 26.67 3.35
N LYS A 154 5.71 27.60 2.39
CA LYS A 154 6.18 28.99 2.48
C LYS A 154 5.11 29.96 3.00
N ASN A 155 3.96 29.45 3.37
CA ASN A 155 2.79 30.23 3.82
C ASN A 155 2.42 31.39 2.86
N LYS A 156 2.40 31.08 1.54
CA LYS A 156 2.02 32.05 0.51
C LYS A 156 0.69 31.65 -0.12
N GLY A 157 -0.25 32.60 -0.26
CA GLY A 157 -1.56 32.39 -0.87
C GLY A 157 -2.56 31.58 -0.01
N CYS A 158 -2.12 31.07 1.15
CA CYS A 158 -2.94 30.17 1.97
C CYS A 158 -4.16 30.88 2.58
N MET A 159 -3.95 32.09 3.10
CA MET A 159 -5.01 32.86 3.73
C MET A 159 -5.99 33.41 2.69
N GLU A 160 -5.50 33.82 1.54
CA GLU A 160 -6.36 34.27 0.43
C GLU A 160 -7.31 33.15 -0.04
N ALA A 161 -6.80 31.93 -0.17
CA ALA A 161 -7.62 30.77 -0.51
C ALA A 161 -8.66 30.44 0.59
N ALA A 162 -8.28 30.54 1.86
CA ALA A 162 -9.20 30.31 2.99
C ALA A 162 -10.29 31.38 3.06
N LEU A 163 -9.96 32.66 2.87
CA LEU A 163 -10.95 33.75 2.83
C LEU A 163 -11.90 33.63 1.64
N ALA A 164 -11.40 33.21 0.48
CA ALA A 164 -12.27 32.91 -0.66
C ALA A 164 -13.22 31.75 -0.37
N ALA A 165 -12.77 30.74 0.40
CA ALA A 165 -13.63 29.65 0.86
C ALA A 165 -14.72 30.19 1.81
N VAL A 166 -14.38 31.05 2.76
CA VAL A 166 -15.37 31.71 3.64
C VAL A 166 -16.39 32.48 2.83
N GLN A 167 -15.97 33.25 1.83
CA GLN A 167 -16.87 34.02 0.95
C GLN A 167 -17.78 33.10 0.13
N ALA A 168 -17.23 32.02 -0.42
CA ALA A 168 -18.00 31.04 -1.20
C ALA A 168 -19.06 30.33 -0.35
N GLY A 169 -18.71 29.93 0.88
CA GLY A 169 -19.64 29.32 1.84
C GLY A 169 -20.72 30.30 2.31
N ALA A 170 -20.36 31.57 2.57
CA ALA A 170 -21.34 32.61 2.94
C ALA A 170 -22.31 32.94 1.81
N ALA A 171 -21.85 32.93 0.58
CA ALA A 171 -22.69 33.19 -0.59
C ALA A 171 -23.66 32.03 -0.89
N LYS A 172 -23.45 30.84 -0.33
CA LYS A 172 -24.26 29.62 -0.57
C LYS A 172 -24.51 29.34 -2.07
N LYS A 173 -23.58 29.79 -2.91
CA LYS A 173 -23.69 29.59 -4.35
C LYS A 173 -23.26 28.18 -4.69
N LEU A 174 -24.20 27.36 -5.10
CA LEU A 174 -23.94 25.99 -5.51
C LEU A 174 -22.89 25.93 -6.60
N MET A 175 -22.05 24.91 -6.53
CA MET A 175 -21.08 24.65 -7.59
C MET A 175 -21.80 24.21 -8.85
N LYS A 176 -21.50 24.88 -9.98
CA LYS A 176 -21.97 24.44 -11.28
C LYS A 176 -20.97 23.44 -11.85
N TYR A 177 -21.38 22.20 -11.94
CA TYR A 177 -20.59 21.17 -12.61
C TYR A 177 -20.41 21.51 -14.09
N GLN A 178 -19.17 21.53 -14.56
CA GLN A 178 -18.83 21.99 -15.91
C GLN A 178 -18.58 20.84 -16.89
N HIS A 179 -18.31 19.65 -16.38
CA HIS A 179 -18.12 18.47 -17.20
C HIS A 179 -19.46 18.01 -17.77
N ARG A 180 -19.43 17.60 -19.05
CA ARG A 180 -20.50 16.86 -19.69
C ARG A 180 -19.96 15.51 -20.09
N PHE A 181 -20.69 14.47 -19.71
CA PHE A 181 -20.39 13.11 -20.11
C PHE A 181 -20.71 12.88 -21.60
N ALA A 182 -20.33 11.76 -22.16
CA ALA A 182 -20.77 11.38 -23.51
C ALA A 182 -22.31 11.32 -23.58
N SER A 183 -22.88 11.49 -24.77
CA SER A 183 -24.33 11.58 -24.97
C SER A 183 -25.09 10.38 -24.42
N GLU A 184 -24.53 9.20 -24.57
CA GLU A 184 -25.07 7.91 -24.13
C GLU A 184 -25.15 7.86 -22.59
N VAL A 185 -24.09 8.35 -21.91
CA VAL A 185 -24.01 8.45 -20.45
C VAL A 185 -24.98 9.51 -19.92
N GLU A 186 -25.00 10.71 -20.55
CA GLU A 186 -25.93 11.79 -20.16
C GLU A 186 -27.38 11.33 -20.26
N HIS A 187 -27.73 10.57 -21.30
CA HIS A 187 -29.08 10.02 -21.47
C HIS A 187 -29.42 9.04 -20.32
N ALA A 188 -28.53 8.10 -20.01
CA ALA A 188 -28.74 7.17 -18.90
C ALA A 188 -28.81 7.90 -17.54
N LEU A 189 -27.97 8.91 -17.30
CA LEU A 189 -28.01 9.71 -16.07
C LEU A 189 -29.31 10.50 -15.94
N ALA A 190 -29.84 11.08 -17.04
CA ALA A 190 -31.11 11.79 -17.04
C ALA A 190 -32.29 10.87 -16.70
N HIS A 191 -32.30 9.64 -17.23
CA HIS A 191 -33.34 8.65 -16.86
C HIS A 191 -33.24 8.24 -15.39
N ILE A 192 -32.03 8.05 -14.86
CA ILE A 192 -31.82 7.76 -13.44
C ILE A 192 -32.30 8.93 -12.57
N GLU A 193 -32.00 10.16 -12.98
CA GLU A 193 -32.42 11.36 -12.27
C GLU A 193 -33.95 11.44 -12.22
N GLU A 194 -34.63 11.27 -13.34
CA GLU A 194 -36.12 11.30 -13.41
C GLU A 194 -36.76 10.16 -12.61
N ALA A 195 -36.20 8.95 -12.72
CA ALA A 195 -36.80 7.75 -12.14
C ALA A 195 -36.63 7.64 -10.61
N VAL A 196 -35.51 8.14 -10.05
CA VAL A 196 -35.16 7.90 -8.64
C VAL A 196 -34.85 9.18 -7.88
N VAL A 197 -34.00 10.05 -8.42
CA VAL A 197 -33.43 11.13 -7.61
C VAL A 197 -34.12 12.48 -7.78
N HIS A 198 -35.14 12.59 -8.62
CA HIS A 198 -35.87 13.83 -8.85
C HIS A 198 -36.51 14.43 -7.57
N ALA A 199 -36.85 13.59 -6.60
CA ALA A 199 -37.35 14.02 -5.31
C ALA A 199 -36.30 14.68 -4.40
N LEU A 200 -35.00 14.45 -4.69
CA LEU A 200 -33.90 15.07 -3.95
C LEU A 200 -33.70 16.53 -4.37
N PRO A 201 -33.08 17.37 -3.49
CA PRO A 201 -32.63 18.70 -3.86
C PRO A 201 -31.69 18.64 -5.08
N GLU A 202 -31.84 19.60 -6.00
CA GLU A 202 -31.08 19.68 -7.27
C GLU A 202 -29.55 19.50 -7.10
N GLU A 203 -29.04 20.04 -5.99
CA GLU A 203 -27.60 19.93 -5.68
C GLU A 203 -27.11 18.51 -5.33
N LYS A 204 -28.02 17.57 -5.06
CA LYS A 204 -27.68 16.18 -4.75
C LYS A 204 -27.87 15.25 -5.94
N GLN A 205 -28.72 15.63 -6.90
CA GLN A 205 -29.19 14.75 -7.98
C GLN A 205 -28.03 14.18 -8.79
N LEU A 206 -27.13 15.01 -9.27
CA LEU A 206 -26.01 14.56 -10.11
C LEU A 206 -25.14 13.50 -9.42
N TRP A 207 -24.75 13.72 -8.16
CA TRP A 207 -23.89 12.77 -7.45
C TRP A 207 -24.57 11.42 -7.24
N TYR A 208 -25.86 11.45 -6.84
CA TYR A 208 -26.62 10.21 -6.67
C TYR A 208 -26.88 9.50 -8.01
N SER A 209 -27.16 10.22 -9.09
CA SER A 209 -27.34 9.63 -10.43
C SER A 209 -26.07 8.93 -10.91
N VAL A 210 -24.90 9.58 -10.77
CA VAL A 210 -23.62 8.98 -11.13
C VAL A 210 -23.33 7.75 -10.28
N LYS A 211 -23.60 7.78 -8.97
CA LYS A 211 -23.38 6.63 -8.09
C LYS A 211 -24.33 5.46 -8.34
N LEU A 212 -25.57 5.74 -8.70
CA LEU A 212 -26.51 4.70 -9.12
C LEU A 212 -26.08 4.08 -10.46
N PHE A 213 -25.59 4.88 -11.40
CA PHE A 213 -25.02 4.40 -12.65
C PHE A 213 -23.80 3.51 -12.41
N GLU A 214 -22.90 3.89 -11.49
CA GLU A 214 -21.75 3.07 -11.06
C GLU A 214 -22.15 1.82 -10.24
N ARG A 215 -23.44 1.59 -9.95
CA ARG A 215 -23.98 0.49 -9.11
C ARG A 215 -23.41 0.48 -7.69
N ASP A 216 -23.16 1.66 -7.08
CA ASP A 216 -22.68 1.74 -5.69
C ASP A 216 -23.74 1.25 -4.70
N SER A 217 -23.59 0.03 -4.21
CA SER A 217 -24.54 -0.63 -3.30
C SER A 217 -24.79 0.14 -2.01
N LYS A 218 -23.77 0.83 -1.49
CA LYS A 218 -23.87 1.62 -0.25
C LYS A 218 -24.76 2.86 -0.44
N VAL A 219 -24.77 3.42 -1.66
CA VAL A 219 -25.67 4.53 -1.99
C VAL A 219 -27.12 4.05 -2.07
N VAL A 220 -27.34 2.88 -2.66
CA VAL A 220 -28.67 2.28 -2.71
C VAL A 220 -29.22 2.01 -1.30
N GLU A 221 -28.36 1.51 -0.39
CA GLU A 221 -28.72 1.31 1.03
C GLU A 221 -29.02 2.64 1.71
N GLN A 222 -28.19 3.67 1.52
CA GLN A 222 -28.41 5.00 2.11
C GLN A 222 -29.70 5.66 1.63
N LEU A 223 -30.06 5.51 0.36
CA LEU A 223 -31.32 6.03 -0.18
C LEU A 223 -32.55 5.33 0.42
N LYS A 224 -32.43 4.01 0.68
CA LYS A 224 -33.50 3.25 1.35
C LYS A 224 -33.65 3.60 2.83
N GLU A 225 -32.52 3.83 3.53
CA GLU A 225 -32.52 4.17 4.96
C GLU A 225 -33.03 5.60 5.22
N ALA A 226 -32.79 6.52 4.30
CA ALA A 226 -33.15 7.93 4.47
C ALA A 226 -34.65 8.21 4.40
N GLU A 227 -35.50 7.22 4.09
CA GLU A 227 -36.96 7.35 3.87
C GLU A 227 -37.34 8.51 2.90
N GLU A 228 -36.34 9.14 2.27
CA GLU A 228 -36.56 10.29 1.38
C GLU A 228 -37.05 9.84 0.00
N ILE A 229 -36.81 8.57 -0.38
CA ILE A 229 -37.17 8.04 -1.70
C ILE A 229 -37.62 6.57 -1.59
N GLU A 230 -38.77 6.27 -2.16
CA GLU A 230 -39.25 4.90 -2.31
C GLU A 230 -38.62 4.25 -3.55
N VAL A 231 -37.44 3.63 -3.37
CA VAL A 231 -36.75 2.93 -4.45
C VAL A 231 -37.38 1.56 -4.64
N SER A 232 -38.31 1.43 -5.57
CA SER A 232 -38.94 0.15 -5.89
C SER A 232 -37.96 -0.78 -6.66
N SER A 233 -38.15 -2.10 -6.50
CA SER A 233 -37.38 -3.08 -7.29
C SER A 233 -37.64 -2.94 -8.80
N GLU A 234 -38.82 -2.48 -9.20
CA GLU A 234 -39.17 -2.24 -10.60
C GLU A 234 -38.38 -1.07 -11.19
N THR A 235 -38.24 0.02 -10.42
CA THR A 235 -37.44 1.19 -10.81
C THR A 235 -35.95 0.84 -10.95
N LEU A 236 -35.40 0.05 -10.02
CA LEU A 236 -34.02 -0.42 -10.13
C LEU A 236 -33.80 -1.30 -11.36
N ASN A 237 -34.76 -2.17 -11.69
CA ASN A 237 -34.68 -2.99 -12.90
C ASN A 237 -34.80 -2.17 -14.19
N HIS A 238 -35.50 -1.04 -14.16
CA HIS A 238 -35.59 -0.13 -15.31
C HIS A 238 -34.24 0.56 -15.53
N ILE A 239 -33.67 1.15 -14.48
CA ILE A 239 -32.36 1.78 -14.52
C ILE A 239 -31.27 0.81 -14.98
N GLU A 240 -31.32 -0.45 -14.50
CA GLU A 240 -30.34 -1.47 -14.89
C GLU A 240 -30.35 -1.75 -16.39
N LYS A 241 -31.52 -1.65 -17.06
CA LYS A 241 -31.57 -1.81 -18.52
C LYS A 241 -30.86 -0.66 -19.23
N ASP A 242 -31.07 0.58 -18.78
CA ASP A 242 -30.44 1.76 -19.38
C ASP A 242 -28.91 1.71 -19.19
N ILE A 243 -28.46 1.26 -18.01
CA ILE A 243 -27.03 1.07 -17.74
C ILE A 243 -26.44 -0.02 -18.65
N LEU A 244 -27.10 -1.17 -18.78
CA LEU A 244 -26.65 -2.26 -19.65
C LEU A 244 -26.63 -1.87 -21.13
N GLU A 245 -27.56 -1.03 -21.58
CA GLU A 245 -27.56 -0.49 -22.94
C GLU A 245 -26.35 0.42 -23.18
N CYS A 246 -26.06 1.33 -22.25
CA CYS A 246 -24.90 2.20 -22.29
C CYS A 246 -23.58 1.41 -22.25
N GLU A 247 -23.46 0.39 -21.39
CA GLU A 247 -22.29 -0.51 -21.32
C GLU A 247 -22.06 -1.25 -22.64
N LYS A 248 -23.14 -1.69 -23.29
CA LYS A 248 -23.04 -2.37 -24.58
C LYS A 248 -22.61 -1.43 -25.70
N GLU A 249 -23.09 -0.18 -25.70
CA GLU A 249 -22.71 0.82 -26.71
C GLU A 249 -21.27 1.28 -26.55
N MET A 250 -20.81 1.44 -25.32
CA MET A 250 -19.46 1.91 -25.00
C MET A 250 -18.42 0.79 -24.84
N ASP A 251 -18.84 -0.49 -24.93
CA ASP A 251 -18.00 -1.70 -24.82
C ASP A 251 -17.14 -1.71 -23.53
N ASP A 252 -17.70 -1.19 -22.43
CA ASP A 252 -17.03 -1.17 -21.11
C ASP A 252 -18.08 -1.17 -19.98
N ASP A 253 -17.65 -1.42 -18.73
CA ASP A 253 -18.56 -1.38 -17.58
C ASP A 253 -18.80 0.05 -17.08
N ALA A 254 -19.91 0.25 -16.37
CA ALA A 254 -20.38 1.56 -15.93
C ALA A 254 -19.33 2.35 -15.10
N GLU A 255 -18.61 1.69 -14.18
CA GLU A 255 -17.56 2.34 -13.38
C GLU A 255 -16.39 2.80 -14.24
N SER A 256 -15.96 1.97 -15.19
CA SER A 256 -14.89 2.28 -16.14
C SER A 256 -15.28 3.39 -17.10
N ILE A 257 -16.53 3.41 -17.59
CA ILE A 257 -17.07 4.46 -18.47
C ILE A 257 -16.98 5.82 -17.77
N ILE A 258 -17.51 5.93 -16.55
CA ILE A 258 -17.48 7.20 -15.78
C ILE A 258 -16.03 7.61 -15.48
N THR A 259 -15.18 6.66 -15.13
CA THR A 259 -13.77 6.92 -14.86
C THR A 259 -13.04 7.44 -16.12
N ALA A 260 -13.25 6.80 -17.27
CA ALA A 260 -12.66 7.23 -18.53
C ALA A 260 -13.11 8.64 -18.94
N GLU A 261 -14.39 8.96 -18.79
CA GLU A 261 -14.94 10.28 -19.10
C GLU A 261 -14.38 11.37 -18.16
N ARG A 262 -14.23 11.08 -16.86
CA ARG A 262 -13.55 12.00 -15.92
C ARG A 262 -12.10 12.26 -16.34
N TYR A 263 -11.34 11.23 -16.70
CA TYR A 263 -9.96 11.41 -17.17
C TYR A 263 -9.87 12.19 -18.47
N LYS A 264 -10.77 11.95 -19.41
CA LYS A 264 -10.86 12.71 -20.67
C LYS A 264 -11.11 14.20 -20.41
N TYR A 265 -12.00 14.51 -19.48
CA TYR A 265 -12.24 15.89 -19.05
C TYR A 265 -11.00 16.51 -18.40
N ILE A 266 -10.34 15.80 -17.47
CA ILE A 266 -9.11 16.25 -16.79
C ILE A 266 -8.00 16.52 -17.83
N GLU A 267 -7.82 15.63 -18.79
CA GLU A 267 -6.84 15.80 -19.87
C GLU A 267 -7.11 17.08 -20.68
N SER A 268 -8.37 17.39 -20.95
CA SER A 268 -8.77 18.61 -21.63
C SER A 268 -8.42 19.89 -20.84
N ILE A 269 -8.62 19.84 -19.51
CA ILE A 269 -8.23 20.93 -18.60
C ILE A 269 -6.71 21.10 -18.60
N ILE A 270 -5.95 20.03 -18.45
CA ILE A 270 -4.49 20.08 -18.40
C ILE A 270 -3.94 20.63 -19.70
N LYS A 271 -4.42 20.17 -20.84
CA LYS A 271 -4.01 20.67 -22.17
C LYS A 271 -4.26 22.16 -22.33
N SER A 272 -5.35 22.68 -21.78
CA SER A 272 -5.72 24.09 -21.89
C SER A 272 -5.03 24.99 -20.84
N CYS A 273 -4.80 24.45 -19.63
CA CYS A 273 -4.39 25.27 -18.48
C CYS A 273 -2.91 25.13 -18.10
N VAL A 274 -2.18 24.14 -18.61
CA VAL A 274 -0.78 23.90 -18.24
C VAL A 274 0.13 24.09 -19.43
N THR A 275 1.07 25.05 -19.32
CA THR A 275 2.15 25.20 -20.27
C THR A 275 3.41 24.60 -19.66
N LYS A 276 3.84 23.46 -20.18
CA LYS A 276 5.13 22.87 -19.81
C LYS A 276 6.25 23.68 -20.45
N SER A 277 7.29 23.99 -19.67
CA SER A 277 8.45 24.75 -20.17
C SER A 277 9.09 23.98 -21.32
N GLY A 278 9.37 24.71 -22.44
CA GLY A 278 9.87 24.16 -23.69
C GLY A 278 11.29 23.57 -23.69
N ASN A 279 11.88 23.28 -22.52
CA ASN A 279 12.90 22.26 -22.37
C ASN A 279 12.27 20.84 -22.44
N GLY A 280 11.07 20.76 -22.95
CA GLY A 280 10.24 19.59 -23.16
C GLY A 280 10.75 18.67 -24.26
N GLY A 281 11.81 17.98 -23.98
CA GLY A 281 12.31 16.88 -24.77
C GLY A 281 12.95 15.81 -23.90
N LYS A 282 13.19 16.12 -22.64
CA LYS A 282 13.62 15.09 -21.68
C LYS A 282 12.44 14.77 -20.77
N LEU A 283 11.61 13.80 -21.20
CA LEU A 283 10.79 13.02 -20.27
C LEU A 283 11.64 12.79 -19.04
N ASN A 284 11.14 13.15 -17.85
CA ASN A 284 11.81 12.78 -16.61
C ASN A 284 12.15 11.30 -16.67
N ALA A 285 13.25 10.87 -16.05
CA ALA A 285 13.58 9.44 -16.03
C ALA A 285 12.39 8.60 -15.56
N SER A 286 11.58 9.15 -14.64
CA SER A 286 10.31 8.57 -14.19
C SER A 286 9.29 8.40 -15.32
N ASP A 287 9.05 9.44 -16.13
CA ASP A 287 8.06 9.37 -17.23
C ASP A 287 8.47 8.39 -18.34
N LYS A 288 9.79 8.25 -18.57
CA LYS A 288 10.32 7.25 -19.51
C LYS A 288 10.14 5.84 -18.98
N ILE A 289 10.45 5.66 -17.71
CA ILE A 289 10.26 4.38 -17.01
C ILE A 289 8.77 4.03 -17.01
N ASP A 290 7.89 4.98 -16.67
CA ASP A 290 6.45 4.78 -16.68
C ASP A 290 5.93 4.38 -18.06
N ARG A 291 6.36 5.05 -19.10
CA ARG A 291 5.95 4.72 -20.49
C ARG A 291 6.36 3.32 -20.93
N ILE A 292 7.47 2.78 -20.39
CA ILE A 292 7.93 1.42 -20.66
C ILE A 292 7.14 0.44 -19.78
N LEU A 293 7.01 0.74 -18.48
CA LEU A 293 6.35 -0.11 -17.50
C LEU A 293 4.83 -0.25 -17.74
N THR A 294 4.18 0.80 -18.28
CA THR A 294 2.75 0.79 -18.61
C THR A 294 2.46 0.40 -20.06
N ASN A 295 3.49 0.08 -20.86
CA ASN A 295 3.29 -0.37 -22.23
C ASN A 295 2.59 -1.73 -22.24
N ARG A 296 1.45 -1.80 -22.89
CA ARG A 296 0.54 -2.96 -22.93
C ARG A 296 1.22 -4.28 -23.29
N LEU A 297 2.27 -4.24 -24.12
CA LEU A 297 2.99 -5.43 -24.60
C LEU A 297 4.11 -5.83 -23.63
N PHE A 298 4.81 -4.84 -23.04
CA PHE A 298 5.99 -5.07 -22.21
C PHE A 298 5.69 -5.15 -20.71
N ALA A 299 4.55 -4.64 -20.27
CA ALA A 299 4.21 -4.58 -18.85
C ALA A 299 4.20 -5.95 -18.17
N LEU A 300 3.62 -6.97 -18.81
CA LEU A 300 3.52 -8.31 -18.25
C LEU A 300 4.86 -9.05 -18.21
N PRO A 301 5.70 -9.05 -19.26
CA PRO A 301 7.07 -9.56 -19.17
C PRO A 301 7.95 -8.85 -18.16
N ILE A 302 7.87 -7.51 -18.07
CA ILE A 302 8.65 -6.72 -17.10
C ILE A 302 8.20 -7.07 -15.68
N PHE A 303 6.89 -7.19 -15.47
CA PHE A 303 6.35 -7.61 -14.19
C PHE A 303 6.87 -8.99 -13.78
N ALA A 304 6.83 -9.98 -14.69
CA ALA A 304 7.35 -11.31 -14.44
C ALA A 304 8.85 -11.28 -14.09
N ALA A 305 9.64 -10.45 -14.79
CA ALA A 305 11.07 -10.29 -14.52
C ALA A 305 11.34 -9.65 -13.15
N ILE A 306 10.59 -8.59 -12.78
CA ILE A 306 10.73 -7.94 -11.46
C ILE A 306 10.35 -8.92 -10.34
N MET A 307 9.26 -9.65 -10.50
CA MET A 307 8.84 -10.65 -9.51
C MET A 307 9.84 -11.80 -9.40
N TRP A 308 10.39 -12.25 -10.52
CA TRP A 308 11.45 -13.24 -10.50
C TRP A 308 12.67 -12.76 -9.70
N VAL A 309 13.09 -11.50 -9.90
CA VAL A 309 14.20 -10.90 -9.12
C VAL A 309 13.85 -10.83 -7.63
N VAL A 310 12.64 -10.42 -7.27
CA VAL A 310 12.18 -10.35 -5.87
C VAL A 310 12.23 -11.74 -5.22
N TYR A 311 11.67 -12.74 -5.89
CA TYR A 311 11.69 -14.11 -5.38
C TYR A 311 13.09 -14.70 -5.34
N TYR A 312 13.92 -14.42 -6.34
CA TYR A 312 15.30 -14.87 -6.37
C TYR A 312 16.11 -14.33 -5.18
N ILE A 313 15.96 -13.03 -4.90
CA ILE A 313 16.62 -12.40 -3.75
C ILE A 313 16.10 -12.98 -2.43
N SER A 314 14.80 -13.15 -2.32
CA SER A 314 14.17 -13.62 -1.08
C SER A 314 14.33 -15.12 -0.84
N MET A 315 14.25 -15.95 -1.90
CA MET A 315 14.18 -17.41 -1.77
C MET A 315 15.50 -18.13 -2.08
N VAL A 316 16.46 -17.47 -2.75
CA VAL A 316 17.68 -18.14 -3.21
C VAL A 316 18.95 -17.49 -2.64
N THR A 317 18.91 -16.19 -2.33
CA THR A 317 20.14 -15.49 -1.89
C THR A 317 20.01 -14.97 -0.46
N VAL A 318 19.61 -13.70 -0.30
CA VAL A 318 19.57 -13.01 1.01
C VAL A 318 18.64 -13.70 1.98
N GLY A 319 17.48 -14.16 1.50
CA GLY A 319 16.50 -14.81 2.37
C GLY A 319 16.98 -16.16 2.91
N VAL A 320 17.61 -16.99 2.06
CA VAL A 320 18.20 -18.28 2.49
C VAL A 320 19.32 -18.02 3.48
N ALA A 321 20.31 -17.19 3.13
CA ALA A 321 21.42 -16.88 4.03
C ALA A 321 20.96 -16.35 5.41
N ALA A 322 19.88 -15.58 5.44
CA ALA A 322 19.29 -15.09 6.69
C ALA A 322 18.54 -16.19 7.47
N THR A 323 17.94 -17.13 6.77
CA THR A 323 17.27 -18.30 7.35
C THR A 323 18.27 -19.29 7.92
N ASP A 324 19.34 -19.60 7.17
CA ASP A 324 20.42 -20.48 7.61
C ASP A 324 21.11 -19.89 8.85
N TRP A 325 21.40 -18.58 8.81
CA TRP A 325 21.92 -17.91 10.01
C TRP A 325 20.96 -18.00 11.22
N ALA A 326 19.65 -17.93 11.01
CA ALA A 326 18.68 -18.03 12.10
C ALA A 326 18.56 -19.48 12.61
N ASN A 327 18.54 -20.47 11.71
CA ASN A 327 18.38 -21.87 12.07
C ASN A 327 19.66 -22.43 12.71
N ASP A 328 20.80 -22.26 12.05
CA ASP A 328 22.05 -22.87 12.49
C ASP A 328 22.74 -22.01 13.55
N GLY A 329 22.65 -20.68 13.41
CA GLY A 329 23.28 -19.76 14.34
C GLY A 329 22.47 -19.47 15.59
N LEU A 330 21.20 -19.08 15.47
CA LEU A 330 20.40 -18.66 16.62
C LEU A 330 19.72 -19.84 17.33
N PHE A 331 19.14 -20.76 16.57
CA PHE A 331 18.42 -21.92 17.10
C PHE A 331 19.18 -23.24 16.98
N GLY A 332 20.35 -23.24 16.35
CA GLY A 332 21.31 -24.35 16.30
C GLY A 332 22.48 -24.13 17.25
N ASP A 333 23.70 -24.48 16.80
CA ASP A 333 24.90 -24.51 17.61
C ASP A 333 25.43 -23.14 18.03
N GLY A 334 25.19 -22.12 17.19
CA GLY A 334 25.67 -20.76 17.42
C GLY A 334 26.33 -20.14 16.20
N PHE A 335 26.94 -18.97 16.36
CA PHE A 335 27.60 -18.25 15.26
C PHE A 335 28.75 -17.37 15.72
N HIS A 336 29.70 -17.12 14.82
CA HIS A 336 30.76 -16.13 15.06
C HIS A 336 30.22 -14.71 14.79
N LEU A 337 30.42 -13.82 15.77
CA LEU A 337 29.98 -12.44 15.68
C LEU A 337 30.62 -11.73 14.48
N PHE A 338 29.78 -11.12 13.62
CA PHE A 338 30.19 -10.51 12.34
C PHE A 338 30.90 -11.45 11.34
N GLY A 339 30.78 -12.77 11.50
CA GLY A 339 31.42 -13.76 10.65
C GLY A 339 32.96 -13.82 10.82
N ILE A 340 33.48 -13.20 11.89
CA ILE A 340 34.95 -13.19 12.14
C ILE A 340 35.36 -14.53 12.74
N GLY A 341 36.13 -15.29 11.97
CA GLY A 341 36.61 -16.62 12.36
C GLY A 341 35.84 -17.78 11.74
N THR A 342 34.65 -17.56 11.14
CA THR A 342 33.82 -18.63 10.54
C THR A 342 34.63 -19.44 9.51
N GLY A 343 35.30 -18.81 8.55
CA GLY A 343 36.04 -19.53 7.53
C GLY A 343 37.23 -20.32 8.09
N ALA A 344 37.91 -19.81 9.12
CA ALA A 344 39.02 -20.55 9.77
C ALA A 344 38.50 -21.74 10.60
N PHE A 345 37.34 -21.60 11.19
CA PHE A 345 36.65 -22.68 11.91
C PHE A 345 36.15 -23.75 10.93
N GLU A 346 35.49 -23.38 9.85
CA GLU A 346 35.03 -24.30 8.80
C GLU A 346 36.20 -25.09 8.19
N GLU A 347 37.32 -24.42 7.90
CA GLU A 347 38.53 -25.07 7.40
C GLU A 347 39.10 -26.08 8.40
N ALA A 348 39.05 -25.76 9.72
CA ALA A 348 39.52 -26.66 10.75
C ALA A 348 38.58 -27.86 10.95
N VAL A 349 37.26 -27.65 10.82
CA VAL A 349 36.25 -28.72 10.87
C VAL A 349 36.39 -29.65 9.65
N GLU A 350 36.59 -29.06 8.44
CA GLU A 350 36.85 -29.85 7.23
C GLU A 350 38.16 -30.65 7.31
N GLU A 351 39.22 -30.05 7.89
CA GLU A 351 40.51 -30.73 8.14
C GLU A 351 40.32 -31.89 9.13
N PHE A 352 39.56 -31.69 10.20
CA PHE A 352 39.29 -32.72 11.21
C PHE A 352 38.45 -33.88 10.64
N GLY A 353 37.41 -33.55 9.85
CA GLY A 353 36.58 -34.47 9.07
C GLY A 353 36.18 -35.73 9.82
N ASP A 354 36.36 -36.87 9.17
CA ASP A 354 35.97 -38.20 9.70
C ASP A 354 37.03 -38.83 10.61
N SER A 355 37.96 -38.02 11.15
CA SER A 355 39.09 -38.55 11.97
C SER A 355 38.65 -39.45 13.14
N PRO A 356 37.61 -39.16 13.91
CA PRO A 356 37.12 -40.06 14.95
C PRO A 356 36.66 -41.42 14.42
N ALA A 357 35.93 -41.44 13.31
CA ALA A 357 35.41 -42.68 12.69
C ALA A 357 36.54 -43.55 12.13
N ILE A 358 37.58 -42.92 11.57
CA ILE A 358 38.78 -43.62 11.07
C ILE A 358 39.54 -44.28 12.22
N VAL A 359 39.72 -43.57 13.34
CA VAL A 359 40.45 -44.11 14.51
C VAL A 359 39.65 -45.24 15.14
N GLU A 360 38.35 -45.09 15.36
CA GLU A 360 37.48 -46.12 15.93
C GLU A 360 37.46 -47.38 15.04
N ALA A 361 37.32 -47.25 13.72
CA ALA A 361 37.39 -48.38 12.79
C ALA A 361 38.73 -49.08 12.83
N SER A 362 39.86 -48.33 12.92
CA SER A 362 41.21 -48.85 13.03
C SER A 362 41.42 -49.64 14.34
N GLU A 363 40.91 -49.14 15.46
CA GLU A 363 40.97 -49.84 16.75
C GLU A 363 40.16 -51.16 16.74
N ASN A 364 39.06 -51.21 15.99
CA ASN A 364 38.27 -52.41 15.78
C ASN A 364 38.90 -53.38 14.77
N GLY A 365 40.04 -53.02 14.14
CA GLY A 365 40.71 -53.84 13.14
C GLY A 365 40.04 -53.85 11.76
N GLU A 366 39.22 -52.86 11.47
CA GLU A 366 38.53 -52.65 10.22
C GLU A 366 39.37 -51.70 9.32
N PHE A 367 39.23 -51.81 8.01
CA PHE A 367 39.90 -50.94 7.03
C PHE A 367 38.92 -50.09 6.24
N THR A 368 37.65 -50.05 6.70
CA THR A 368 36.60 -49.25 6.12
C THR A 368 35.74 -48.66 7.23
N TYR A 369 35.27 -47.42 6.99
CA TYR A 369 34.29 -46.80 7.86
C TYR A 369 33.07 -46.33 7.04
N VAL A 370 32.00 -46.05 7.70
CA VAL A 370 30.74 -45.51 7.11
C VAL A 370 30.38 -44.25 7.85
N VAL A 371 29.94 -43.26 7.12
CA VAL A 371 29.41 -42.01 7.67
C VAL A 371 27.90 -42.05 7.50
N GLN A 372 27.19 -41.79 8.53
CA GLN A 372 25.73 -41.61 8.49
C GLN A 372 25.45 -40.12 8.44
N ASP A 373 24.74 -39.71 7.39
CA ASP A 373 24.25 -38.35 7.26
C ASP A 373 23.18 -38.10 8.35
N GLU A 374 23.36 -37.08 9.17
CA GLU A 374 22.50 -36.79 10.31
C GLU A 374 21.10 -36.33 9.89
N GLU A 375 20.96 -35.67 8.71
CA GLU A 375 19.67 -35.17 8.23
C GLU A 375 18.86 -36.23 7.48
N THR A 376 19.51 -36.99 6.61
CA THR A 376 18.85 -37.98 5.74
C THR A 376 18.82 -39.38 6.35
N LEU A 377 19.59 -39.64 7.38
CA LEU A 377 19.88 -40.96 7.97
C LEU A 377 20.39 -41.99 6.95
N GLU A 378 20.84 -41.53 5.81
CA GLU A 378 21.48 -42.39 4.78
C GLU A 378 22.89 -42.73 5.19
N VAL A 379 23.23 -44.00 5.12
CA VAL A 379 24.60 -44.48 5.42
C VAL A 379 25.40 -44.44 4.14
N SER A 380 26.59 -43.82 4.20
CA SER A 380 27.53 -43.78 3.06
C SER A 380 27.95 -45.20 2.66
N LYS A 381 28.45 -45.35 1.43
CA LYS A 381 29.17 -46.58 1.07
C LYS A 381 30.42 -46.67 1.92
N PRO A 382 30.86 -47.91 2.29
CA PRO A 382 32.11 -48.09 3.02
C PRO A 382 33.28 -47.35 2.34
N ILE A 383 33.93 -46.49 3.08
CA ILE A 383 35.10 -45.71 2.62
C ILE A 383 36.35 -46.41 3.13
N GLU A 384 37.26 -46.76 2.21
CA GLU A 384 38.54 -47.41 2.54
C GLU A 384 39.54 -46.36 3.03
N PHE A 385 40.26 -46.66 4.07
CA PHE A 385 41.33 -45.82 4.60
C PHE A 385 42.65 -46.61 4.75
N THR A 386 43.76 -45.91 4.84
CA THR A 386 45.12 -46.47 4.92
C THR A 386 45.76 -46.19 6.28
N GLU A 387 46.87 -46.92 6.61
CA GLU A 387 47.64 -46.62 7.83
C GLU A 387 48.12 -45.16 7.94
N LYS A 388 48.26 -44.47 6.79
CA LYS A 388 48.59 -43.05 6.76
C LYS A 388 47.46 -42.17 7.21
N ASP A 389 46.24 -42.52 6.81
CA ASP A 389 45.04 -41.79 7.19
C ASP A 389 44.77 -41.92 8.69
N VAL A 390 45.04 -43.09 9.27
CA VAL A 390 45.00 -43.32 10.73
C VAL A 390 46.06 -42.47 11.46
N ALA A 391 47.27 -42.34 10.92
CA ALA A 391 48.29 -41.50 11.53
C ALA A 391 47.91 -40.01 11.50
N ILE A 392 47.32 -39.53 10.38
CA ILE A 392 46.80 -38.16 10.25
C ILE A 392 45.64 -37.95 11.20
N ALA A 393 44.69 -38.89 11.26
CA ALA A 393 43.54 -38.81 12.15
C ALA A 393 43.91 -38.72 13.63
N ASN A 394 44.91 -39.52 14.06
CA ASN A 394 45.44 -39.43 15.43
C ASN A 394 46.13 -38.08 15.71
N GLU A 395 46.88 -37.54 14.75
CA GLU A 395 47.51 -36.21 14.88
C GLU A 395 46.45 -35.11 15.02
N LEU A 396 45.36 -35.21 14.26
CA LEU A 396 44.25 -34.26 14.32
C LEU A 396 43.48 -34.38 15.64
N ILE A 397 43.23 -35.58 16.14
CA ILE A 397 42.63 -35.81 17.46
C ILE A 397 43.54 -35.30 18.59
N GLU A 398 44.86 -35.48 18.49
CA GLU A 398 45.79 -34.89 19.45
C GLU A 398 45.80 -33.36 19.41
N LYS A 399 45.61 -32.76 18.22
CA LYS A 399 45.58 -31.30 18.01
C LYS A 399 44.30 -30.66 18.52
N TYR A 400 43.16 -31.25 18.23
CA TYR A 400 41.82 -30.64 18.46
C TYR A 400 41.03 -31.29 19.60
N GLY A 401 41.43 -32.46 20.09
CA GLY A 401 40.67 -33.28 21.04
C GLY A 401 39.74 -34.26 20.31
N GLU A 402 39.09 -35.15 21.08
CA GLU A 402 38.13 -36.13 20.56
C GLU A 402 36.85 -35.49 20.04
N GLU A 403 36.48 -34.34 20.59
CA GLU A 403 35.27 -33.58 20.21
C GLU A 403 35.50 -32.66 19.00
N GLY A 404 36.75 -32.54 18.51
CA GLY A 404 37.11 -31.71 17.37
C GLY A 404 37.37 -30.23 17.69
N PRO A 405 37.52 -29.37 16.65
CA PRO A 405 37.81 -27.97 16.82
C PRO A 405 36.74 -27.23 17.57
N SER A 406 37.10 -26.45 18.60
CA SER A 406 36.12 -25.63 19.35
C SER A 406 35.90 -24.29 18.64
N PRO A 407 34.64 -23.90 18.37
CA PRO A 407 34.33 -22.64 17.67
C PRO A 407 34.83 -21.40 18.45
N GLN A 408 35.00 -21.49 19.76
CA GLN A 408 35.48 -20.40 20.61
C GLN A 408 36.92 -20.01 20.37
N ASP A 409 37.72 -20.92 19.79
CA ASP A 409 39.15 -20.69 19.53
C ASP A 409 39.42 -19.84 18.29
N TYR A 410 38.42 -19.67 17.43
CA TYR A 410 38.53 -19.00 16.13
C TYR A 410 37.96 -17.60 16.09
N GLY A 411 37.24 -17.15 17.15
CA GLY A 411 36.65 -15.82 17.19
C GLY A 411 35.71 -15.59 18.36
N ILE A 412 34.92 -14.52 18.26
CA ILE A 412 33.89 -14.26 19.27
C ILE A 412 32.67 -15.14 18.93
N TRP A 413 32.59 -16.26 19.62
CA TRP A 413 31.46 -17.19 19.47
C TRP A 413 30.27 -16.79 20.30
N VAL A 414 29.10 -16.79 19.68
CA VAL A 414 27.80 -16.59 20.34
C VAL A 414 27.05 -17.93 20.29
N PRO A 415 26.91 -18.62 21.41
CA PRO A 415 26.20 -19.90 21.44
C PRO A 415 24.74 -19.73 21.08
N GLY A 416 24.15 -20.73 20.42
CA GLY A 416 22.74 -20.76 20.09
C GLY A 416 21.84 -20.90 21.32
N VAL A 417 20.55 -20.71 21.11
CA VAL A 417 19.54 -20.81 22.21
C VAL A 417 19.55 -22.18 22.88
N PRO A 418 19.66 -23.32 22.18
CA PRO A 418 19.78 -24.64 22.82
C PRO A 418 20.99 -24.72 23.75
N ALA A 419 22.16 -24.31 23.29
CA ALA A 419 23.39 -24.35 24.06
C ALA A 419 23.40 -23.42 25.29
N LEU A 420 22.56 -22.39 25.31
CA LEU A 420 22.35 -21.54 26.50
C LEU A 420 21.37 -22.17 27.52
N ILE A 421 20.41 -22.95 27.06
CA ILE A 421 19.38 -23.55 27.89
C ILE A 421 19.86 -24.86 28.52
N GLU A 422 20.66 -25.63 27.80
CA GLU A 422 21.16 -26.94 28.22
C GLU A 422 21.87 -26.91 29.58
N PRO A 423 22.84 -26.04 29.86
CA PRO A 423 23.52 -25.98 31.15
C PRO A 423 22.57 -25.61 32.30
N VAL A 424 21.54 -24.79 32.03
CA VAL A 424 20.54 -24.38 33.03
C VAL A 424 19.65 -25.57 33.42
N LEU A 425 19.33 -26.46 32.49
CA LEU A 425 18.55 -27.67 32.75
C LEU A 425 19.38 -28.70 33.51
N ASP A 426 20.69 -28.80 33.21
CA ASP A 426 21.61 -29.67 33.90
C ASP A 426 21.80 -29.23 35.37
N ASP A 427 22.00 -27.96 35.62
CA ASP A 427 22.11 -27.40 36.97
C ASP A 427 20.83 -27.56 37.78
N ALA A 428 19.68 -27.53 37.12
CA ALA A 428 18.37 -27.76 37.73
C ALA A 428 18.11 -29.26 38.05
N GLY A 429 18.98 -30.18 37.60
CA GLY A 429 18.82 -31.63 37.81
C GLY A 429 17.63 -32.20 37.06
N CYS A 430 17.31 -31.70 35.87
CA CYS A 430 16.22 -32.21 35.06
C CYS A 430 16.49 -33.63 34.58
N ALA A 431 15.44 -34.46 34.53
CA ALA A 431 15.51 -35.80 33.97
C ALA A 431 15.71 -35.73 32.44
N ASP A 432 16.52 -36.64 31.85
CA ASP A 432 16.89 -36.65 30.44
C ASP A 432 15.69 -36.56 29.47
N TRP A 433 14.59 -37.27 29.77
CA TRP A 433 13.38 -37.20 28.95
C TRP A 433 12.74 -35.79 28.92
N LEU A 434 12.86 -35.02 30.04
CA LEU A 434 12.34 -33.66 30.12
C LEU A 434 13.27 -32.67 29.42
N LYS A 435 14.59 -32.92 29.51
CA LYS A 435 15.60 -32.16 28.76
C LYS A 435 15.36 -32.29 27.25
N GLY A 436 15.21 -33.53 26.73
CA GLY A 436 14.89 -33.79 25.33
C GLY A 436 13.55 -33.15 24.91
N LEU A 437 12.51 -33.22 25.74
CA LEU A 437 11.22 -32.58 25.45
C LEU A 437 11.38 -31.04 25.30
N ILE A 438 12.21 -30.43 26.15
CA ILE A 438 12.41 -28.95 26.09
C ILE A 438 13.30 -28.56 24.91
N LEU A 439 14.45 -29.21 24.71
CA LEU A 439 15.40 -28.86 23.67
C LEU A 439 14.90 -29.30 22.28
N ASP A 440 14.61 -30.59 22.10
CA ASP A 440 14.26 -31.14 20.79
C ASP A 440 12.79 -30.90 20.42
N GLY A 441 11.91 -30.81 21.44
CA GLY A 441 10.49 -30.56 21.20
C GLY A 441 10.13 -29.08 21.13
N ILE A 442 10.40 -28.32 22.20
CA ILE A 442 9.95 -26.93 22.31
C ILE A 442 10.92 -26.00 21.59
N VAL A 443 12.22 -26.05 21.92
CA VAL A 443 13.19 -25.08 21.38
C VAL A 443 13.40 -25.31 19.88
N ALA A 444 13.62 -26.55 19.47
CA ALA A 444 13.76 -26.89 18.05
C ALA A 444 12.48 -26.60 17.26
N GLY A 445 11.29 -26.95 17.82
CA GLY A 445 10.00 -26.67 17.17
C GLY A 445 9.73 -25.18 17.02
N VAL A 446 10.04 -24.35 18.02
CA VAL A 446 9.94 -22.89 17.94
C VAL A 446 10.99 -22.34 16.98
N GLY A 447 12.22 -22.88 17.00
CA GLY A 447 13.30 -22.51 16.11
C GLY A 447 12.94 -22.73 14.63
N ALA A 448 12.38 -23.89 14.31
CA ALA A 448 11.94 -24.21 12.95
C ALA A 448 10.89 -23.22 12.41
N VAL A 449 9.99 -22.72 13.25
CA VAL A 449 9.00 -21.71 12.86
C VAL A 449 9.65 -20.32 12.74
N LEU A 450 10.46 -19.93 13.70
CA LEU A 450 11.11 -18.60 13.72
C LEU A 450 12.23 -18.50 12.67
N GLY A 451 12.83 -19.60 12.27
CA GLY A 451 13.83 -19.68 11.22
C GLY A 451 13.33 -19.16 9.86
N PHE A 452 12.02 -19.31 9.56
CA PHE A 452 11.43 -18.75 8.33
C PHE A 452 11.14 -17.24 8.38
N VAL A 453 11.15 -16.63 9.57
CA VAL A 453 10.82 -15.21 9.74
C VAL A 453 11.77 -14.28 8.97
N PRO A 454 13.10 -14.47 8.96
CA PRO A 454 14.02 -13.62 8.21
C PRO A 454 13.72 -13.61 6.70
N GLN A 455 13.50 -14.77 6.11
CA GLN A 455 13.15 -14.91 4.70
C GLN A 455 11.86 -14.18 4.35
N MET A 456 10.82 -14.35 5.19
CA MET A 456 9.56 -13.64 5.04
C MET A 456 9.73 -12.14 5.18
N LEU A 457 10.55 -11.67 6.11
CA LEU A 457 10.83 -10.25 6.31
C LEU A 457 11.48 -9.63 5.07
N VAL A 458 12.46 -10.31 4.46
CA VAL A 458 13.09 -9.86 3.21
C VAL A 458 12.04 -9.77 2.09
N LEU A 459 11.18 -10.77 1.93
CA LEU A 459 10.13 -10.77 0.92
C LEU A 459 9.17 -9.58 1.12
N PHE A 460 8.66 -9.38 2.34
CA PHE A 460 7.73 -8.30 2.62
C PHE A 460 8.37 -6.93 2.49
N LEU A 461 9.64 -6.77 2.84
CA LEU A 461 10.38 -5.52 2.65
C LEU A 461 10.48 -5.16 1.17
N LEU A 462 10.80 -6.13 0.30
CA LEU A 462 10.86 -5.92 -1.14
C LEU A 462 9.48 -5.62 -1.74
N LEU A 463 8.43 -6.33 -1.31
CA LEU A 463 7.05 -6.06 -1.74
C LEU A 463 6.58 -4.67 -1.28
N ALA A 464 6.85 -4.28 -0.03
CA ALA A 464 6.54 -2.94 0.48
C ALA A 464 7.26 -1.83 -0.29
N PHE A 465 8.51 -2.08 -0.70
CA PHE A 465 9.25 -1.15 -1.58
C PHE A 465 8.57 -1.01 -2.94
N LEU A 466 8.13 -2.10 -3.57
CA LEU A 466 7.38 -2.06 -4.83
C LEU A 466 6.03 -1.33 -4.68
N GLU A 467 5.35 -1.52 -3.56
CA GLU A 467 4.10 -0.83 -3.25
C GLU A 467 4.33 0.67 -3.04
N ALA A 468 5.32 1.05 -2.20
CA ALA A 468 5.66 2.44 -1.94
C ALA A 468 6.12 3.20 -3.20
N SER A 469 6.76 2.51 -4.16
CA SER A 469 7.12 3.09 -5.47
C SER A 469 5.89 3.36 -6.38
N GLY A 470 4.70 2.88 -6.00
CA GLY A 470 3.48 2.93 -6.80
C GLY A 470 3.47 1.97 -7.98
N TYR A 471 4.45 1.05 -8.08
CA TYR A 471 4.53 0.06 -9.16
C TYR A 471 3.37 -0.92 -9.11
N MET A 472 3.01 -1.39 -7.93
CA MET A 472 1.92 -2.37 -7.73
C MET A 472 0.55 -1.84 -8.21
N ALA A 473 0.24 -0.55 -7.96
CA ALA A 473 -0.99 0.07 -8.42
C ALA A 473 -1.08 0.13 -9.96
N ARG A 474 0.06 0.36 -10.64
CA ARG A 474 0.14 0.39 -12.10
C ARG A 474 -0.07 -0.98 -12.71
N VAL A 475 0.55 -2.01 -12.12
CA VAL A 475 0.39 -3.39 -12.57
C VAL A 475 -1.04 -3.89 -12.32
N ALA A 476 -1.63 -3.56 -11.16
CA ALA A 476 -3.03 -3.90 -10.86
C ALA A 476 -3.99 -3.34 -11.92
N PHE A 477 -3.80 -2.09 -12.37
CA PHE A 477 -4.59 -1.48 -13.43
C PHE A 477 -4.46 -2.22 -14.78
N ILE A 478 -3.25 -2.66 -15.14
CA ILE A 478 -3.02 -3.42 -16.39
C ILE A 478 -3.65 -4.82 -16.27
N MET A 479 -3.50 -5.45 -15.12
CA MET A 479 -4.02 -6.79 -14.85
C MET A 479 -5.54 -6.83 -14.72
N ASP A 480 -6.18 -5.71 -14.35
CA ASP A 480 -7.63 -5.62 -14.20
C ASP A 480 -8.36 -6.15 -15.44
N ARG A 481 -7.94 -5.76 -16.65
CA ARG A 481 -8.51 -6.26 -17.89
C ARG A 481 -8.37 -7.79 -18.09
N VAL A 482 -7.26 -8.36 -17.60
CA VAL A 482 -7.02 -9.81 -17.68
C VAL A 482 -7.93 -10.54 -16.68
N PHE A 483 -8.00 -10.02 -15.45
CA PHE A 483 -8.76 -10.63 -14.36
C PHE A 483 -10.28 -10.53 -14.58
N ARG A 484 -10.76 -9.45 -15.19
CA ARG A 484 -12.19 -9.32 -15.59
C ARG A 484 -12.68 -10.42 -16.53
N ARG A 485 -11.81 -10.96 -17.40
CA ARG A 485 -12.16 -12.12 -18.23
C ARG A 485 -12.47 -13.38 -17.43
N PHE A 486 -11.95 -13.46 -16.22
CA PHE A 486 -12.20 -14.54 -15.26
C PHE A 486 -13.26 -14.16 -14.21
N GLY A 487 -13.90 -13.00 -14.36
CA GLY A 487 -14.91 -12.50 -13.42
C GLY A 487 -14.34 -12.02 -12.09
N LEU A 488 -13.05 -11.66 -12.06
CA LEU A 488 -12.34 -11.13 -10.88
C LEU A 488 -12.01 -9.65 -11.09
N SER A 489 -12.04 -8.87 -10.04
CA SER A 489 -11.56 -7.48 -10.08
C SER A 489 -10.03 -7.44 -10.09
N GLY A 490 -9.43 -6.39 -10.65
CA GLY A 490 -7.98 -6.18 -10.64
C GLY A 490 -7.37 -6.10 -9.23
N LYS A 491 -8.19 -5.83 -8.21
CA LYS A 491 -7.81 -5.86 -6.80
C LYS A 491 -7.40 -7.25 -6.31
N SER A 492 -7.95 -8.30 -6.91
CA SER A 492 -7.61 -9.70 -6.61
C SER A 492 -6.17 -10.04 -6.97
N PHE A 493 -5.53 -9.26 -7.85
CA PHE A 493 -4.17 -9.50 -8.31
C PHE A 493 -3.13 -9.41 -7.16
N ILE A 494 -3.22 -8.38 -6.31
CA ILE A 494 -2.26 -8.16 -5.22
C ILE A 494 -2.28 -9.31 -4.20
N PRO A 495 -3.45 -9.72 -3.65
CA PRO A 495 -3.53 -10.89 -2.77
C PRO A 495 -3.04 -12.18 -3.41
N MET A 496 -3.38 -12.43 -4.67
CA MET A 496 -2.90 -13.60 -5.41
C MET A 496 -1.39 -13.60 -5.53
N LEU A 497 -0.80 -12.44 -5.86
CA LEU A 497 0.64 -12.29 -5.95
C LEU A 497 1.35 -12.56 -4.62
N VAL A 498 0.88 -11.93 -3.54
CA VAL A 498 1.41 -12.19 -2.19
C VAL A 498 1.26 -13.66 -1.81
N GLY A 499 0.14 -14.28 -2.19
CA GLY A 499 -0.16 -15.70 -1.97
C GLY A 499 0.79 -16.66 -2.69
N THR A 500 1.42 -16.25 -3.80
CA THR A 500 2.46 -17.08 -4.48
C THR A 500 3.74 -17.20 -3.66
N GLY A 501 4.03 -16.24 -2.79
CA GLY A 501 5.16 -16.29 -1.85
C GLY A 501 4.79 -16.92 -0.52
N CYS A 502 3.66 -16.49 0.06
CA CYS A 502 3.16 -17.04 1.31
C CYS A 502 1.63 -16.98 1.36
N GLY A 503 0.97 -18.13 1.54
CA GLY A 503 -0.48 -18.25 1.52
C GLY A 503 -1.18 -17.45 2.62
N ILE A 504 -0.64 -17.42 3.84
CA ILE A 504 -1.27 -16.73 4.98
C ILE A 504 -1.38 -15.22 4.74
N PRO A 505 -0.31 -14.47 4.40
CA PRO A 505 -0.40 -13.06 4.04
C PRO A 505 -1.25 -12.80 2.80
N GLY A 506 -1.25 -13.70 1.81
CA GLY A 506 -2.14 -13.61 0.64
C GLY A 506 -3.61 -13.63 1.03
N ILE A 507 -4.01 -14.56 1.89
CA ILE A 507 -5.36 -14.65 2.46
C ILE A 507 -5.68 -13.41 3.30
N MET A 508 -4.74 -12.92 4.10
CA MET A 508 -4.92 -11.69 4.89
C MET A 508 -5.13 -10.47 3.99
N ALA A 509 -4.34 -10.33 2.93
CA ALA A 509 -4.47 -9.27 1.95
C ALA A 509 -5.80 -9.33 1.18
N SER A 510 -6.38 -10.52 0.98
CA SER A 510 -7.69 -10.66 0.32
C SER A 510 -8.84 -10.02 1.09
N ARG A 511 -8.67 -9.72 2.39
CA ARG A 511 -9.66 -9.01 3.21
C ARG A 511 -9.90 -7.57 2.75
N THR A 512 -8.98 -7.00 1.98
CA THR A 512 -9.16 -5.66 1.37
C THR A 512 -10.13 -5.67 0.20
N ILE A 513 -10.53 -6.85 -0.31
CA ILE A 513 -11.50 -7.00 -1.38
C ILE A 513 -12.91 -6.91 -0.77
N GLU A 514 -13.66 -5.89 -1.17
CA GLU A 514 -15.00 -5.62 -0.64
C GLU A 514 -16.05 -6.62 -1.12
N ASN A 515 -15.96 -7.02 -2.40
CA ASN A 515 -16.89 -7.99 -2.98
C ASN A 515 -16.62 -9.38 -2.42
N GLU A 516 -17.59 -9.93 -1.70
CA GLU A 516 -17.46 -11.23 -1.04
C GLU A 516 -17.25 -12.38 -2.02
N ARG A 517 -17.83 -12.31 -3.22
CA ARG A 517 -17.64 -13.29 -4.29
C ARG A 517 -16.21 -13.26 -4.81
N ASP A 518 -15.70 -12.06 -5.12
CA ASP A 518 -14.33 -11.88 -5.62
C ASP A 518 -13.32 -12.29 -4.56
N ARG A 519 -13.57 -11.94 -3.28
CA ARG A 519 -12.72 -12.36 -2.16
C ARG A 519 -12.66 -13.88 -2.03
N LYS A 520 -13.80 -14.58 -2.08
CA LYS A 520 -13.84 -16.05 -2.02
C LYS A 520 -13.11 -16.68 -3.20
N MET A 521 -13.31 -16.15 -4.42
CA MET A 521 -12.62 -16.65 -5.61
C MET A 521 -11.10 -16.36 -5.58
N THR A 522 -10.68 -15.26 -4.98
CA THR A 522 -9.26 -14.92 -4.83
C THR A 522 -8.54 -15.84 -3.85
N VAL A 523 -9.23 -16.30 -2.81
CA VAL A 523 -8.68 -17.20 -1.78
C VAL A 523 -8.66 -18.66 -2.28
N MET A 524 -9.57 -19.06 -3.16
CA MET A 524 -9.58 -20.38 -3.80
C MET A 524 -8.51 -20.53 -4.87
#